data_b8b64906f2bb03ca89818427bb726554
#
_entry.id   b8b64906f2bb03ca89818427bb726554
#
_cell.length_a   1.000
_cell.length_b   1.000
_cell.length_c   1.000
_cell.angle_alpha   90.00
_cell.angle_beta   90.00
_cell.angle_gamma   90.00
#
_symmetry.space_group_name_H-M   'P 1'
#
loop_
_entity.id
_entity.type
_entity.pdbx_description
1 polymer ?
#
loop_
_entity_poly.entity_id
_entity_poly.type
_entity_poly.pdbx_seq_one_letter_code
_entity_poly.pdbx_strand_id
1 'polypeptide(L)'
;GLDVHIGLRGQAALSPFTYLYIEPRVAIMDDDVAQGATWHGYRPVASLSAGLGYRLPQHRLSYTEDKGHVGWADNIFIGVMGGPTALLSSDPSNWSDYGGLRLAGTLGKWFGHTNGLRLNVNGSYFDQKYHNKVKAIGAGLDYMLNMHNAFGGYNPDRRFWVNALAGVSYNYTSVYPGIHGHAFGYGGGLQANVRLSRDIDFVVEPRVDFYGNSYAPYANSFNQRDVMGSVLAGLVYTYHDRRALRDDDTFTQQAWHDHMFVETGIGLNLPVMASSLKHPGDYLRPSLYVAVGKWFSPLHGMRLWGQLAQTQYDANDRNRYKHVSAGADYLLNLTNALYGYRADRKFDVVGGLGANVLRREGKTSLFMGLNASLRATWRPNRLMGFFIEPRLQGYGDNLLPSTLSFAKLDLIAGIQAGVQFNLDMPDSYKKADGDNRRTSIMIA
;
A
#
# COMPACT_ATOMS: atom_id res chain seq x y z
N GLY A 1 14.37 -5.76 -42.36
CA GLY A 1 13.64 -4.78 -43.15
C GLY A 1 13.90 -3.37 -42.68
N LEU A 2 13.85 -2.41 -43.56
CA LEU A 2 13.97 -0.98 -43.25
C LEU A 2 12.56 -0.46 -42.93
N ASP A 3 12.37 0.08 -41.75
CA ASP A 3 11.11 0.71 -41.30
C ASP A 3 11.32 2.22 -41.26
N VAL A 4 10.51 2.97 -42.03
CA VAL A 4 10.53 4.44 -42.04
C VAL A 4 9.17 4.92 -41.58
N HIS A 5 9.14 5.76 -40.53
CA HIS A 5 7.90 6.33 -40.02
C HIS A 5 7.98 7.84 -39.90
N ILE A 6 6.83 8.47 -40.10
CA ILE A 6 6.61 9.91 -39.91
C ILE A 6 5.39 10.09 -39.03
N GLY A 7 5.45 11.00 -38.06
CA GLY A 7 4.35 11.28 -37.15
C GLY A 7 4.35 12.72 -36.66
N LEU A 8 3.19 13.18 -36.25
CA LEU A 8 3.01 14.48 -35.59
C LEU A 8 2.58 14.21 -34.15
N ARG A 9 3.27 14.83 -33.20
CA ARG A 9 2.93 14.67 -31.78
C ARG A 9 2.34 15.96 -31.22
N GLY A 10 1.06 15.90 -30.86
CA GLY A 10 0.40 16.92 -30.04
C GLY A 10 0.66 16.62 -28.55
N GLN A 11 1.02 17.60 -27.76
CA GLN A 11 1.27 17.45 -26.32
C GLN A 11 0.47 18.47 -25.51
N ALA A 12 -0.16 18.04 -24.43
CA ALA A 12 -0.78 18.89 -23.43
C ALA A 12 -0.06 18.70 -22.08
N ALA A 13 0.56 19.74 -21.56
CA ALA A 13 1.26 19.67 -20.28
C ALA A 13 0.25 19.55 -19.13
N LEU A 14 0.40 18.52 -18.31
CA LEU A 14 -0.34 18.34 -17.07
C LEU A 14 0.44 18.90 -15.87
N SER A 15 1.78 18.86 -15.98
CA SER A 15 2.72 19.42 -15.00
C SER A 15 4.01 19.81 -15.72
N PRO A 16 4.99 20.45 -15.05
CA PRO A 16 6.30 20.72 -15.63
C PRO A 16 7.01 19.45 -16.16
N PHE A 17 6.68 18.29 -15.64
CA PHE A 17 7.34 17.02 -15.97
C PHE A 17 6.42 16.00 -16.64
N THR A 18 5.10 16.18 -16.61
CA THR A 18 4.13 15.20 -17.11
C THR A 18 3.28 15.82 -18.20
N TYR A 19 3.09 15.12 -19.29
CA TYR A 19 2.26 15.56 -20.40
C TYR A 19 1.46 14.40 -20.99
N LEU A 20 0.26 14.70 -21.43
CA LEU A 20 -0.49 13.82 -22.32
C LEU A 20 0.01 14.04 -23.75
N TYR A 21 0.07 12.99 -24.52
CA TYR A 21 0.35 13.12 -25.94
C TYR A 21 -0.61 12.29 -26.76
N ILE A 22 -0.84 12.78 -27.97
CA ILE A 22 -1.51 12.07 -29.06
C ILE A 22 -0.60 12.15 -30.28
N GLU A 23 -0.40 11.04 -30.94
CA GLU A 23 0.58 10.94 -32.02
C GLU A 23 0.04 10.05 -33.14
N PRO A 24 -0.57 10.65 -34.18
CA PRO A 24 -0.78 9.96 -35.45
C PRO A 24 0.56 9.72 -36.14
N ARG A 25 0.77 8.51 -36.62
CA ARG A 25 1.95 8.07 -37.36
C ARG A 25 1.54 7.36 -38.65
N VAL A 26 2.34 7.53 -39.67
CA VAL A 26 2.33 6.68 -40.85
C VAL A 26 3.70 6.03 -40.97
N ALA A 27 3.72 4.72 -40.97
CA ALA A 27 4.92 3.91 -41.18
C ALA A 27 4.85 3.25 -42.56
N ILE A 28 5.98 3.14 -43.21
CA ILE A 28 6.17 2.36 -44.45
C ILE A 28 7.02 1.18 -44.08
N MET A 29 6.45 -0.01 -44.13
CA MET A 29 7.07 -1.25 -43.70
C MET A 29 7.38 -2.16 -44.91
N ASP A 30 8.39 -2.99 -44.81
CA ASP A 30 8.71 -4.01 -45.80
C ASP A 30 7.60 -5.10 -45.84
N ASP A 31 7.45 -5.74 -47.01
CA ASP A 31 6.31 -6.63 -47.31
C ASP A 31 6.21 -7.88 -46.41
N ASP A 32 7.30 -8.28 -45.78
CA ASP A 32 7.35 -9.50 -44.95
C ASP A 32 6.66 -9.35 -43.57
N VAL A 33 6.24 -8.15 -43.18
CA VAL A 33 5.77 -7.88 -41.81
C VAL A 33 4.24 -7.94 -41.64
N ALA A 34 3.46 -7.73 -42.69
CA ALA A 34 2.00 -7.74 -42.60
C ALA A 34 1.30 -8.25 -43.86
N GLN A 35 0.14 -8.92 -43.75
CA GLN A 35 -0.69 -9.31 -44.90
C GLN A 35 -1.66 -8.16 -45.27
N GLY A 36 -1.69 -7.73 -46.52
CA GLY A 36 -2.60 -6.69 -47.02
C GLY A 36 -2.15 -6.12 -48.39
N ALA A 37 -2.81 -5.04 -48.84
CA ALA A 37 -2.50 -4.37 -50.08
C ALA A 37 -1.11 -3.70 -50.03
N THR A 38 -0.27 -3.94 -51.00
CA THR A 38 1.09 -3.37 -51.12
C THR A 38 1.12 -2.23 -52.14
N TRP A 39 1.93 -1.23 -51.88
CA TRP A 39 2.26 -0.17 -52.83
C TRP A 39 3.75 -0.22 -53.15
N HIS A 40 4.09 -0.65 -54.39
CA HIS A 40 5.48 -0.87 -54.82
C HIS A 40 6.33 -1.76 -53.89
N GLY A 41 5.74 -2.83 -53.30
CA GLY A 41 6.45 -3.72 -52.41
C GLY A 41 6.57 -3.21 -50.95
N TYR A 42 5.93 -2.08 -50.63
CA TYR A 42 5.89 -1.53 -49.28
C TYR A 42 4.45 -1.43 -48.77
N ARG A 43 4.29 -1.49 -47.48
CA ARG A 43 2.97 -1.37 -46.82
C ARG A 43 2.90 -0.12 -45.98
N PRO A 44 2.00 0.83 -46.33
CA PRO A 44 1.72 1.95 -45.47
C PRO A 44 0.82 1.48 -44.31
N VAL A 45 1.24 1.74 -43.10
CA VAL A 45 0.46 1.48 -41.86
C VAL A 45 0.24 2.78 -41.15
N ALA A 46 -1.03 3.14 -40.96
CA ALA A 46 -1.41 4.29 -40.16
C ALA A 46 -1.71 3.84 -38.71
N SER A 47 -1.17 4.52 -37.74
CA SER A 47 -1.39 4.27 -36.32
C SER A 47 -1.68 5.56 -35.58
N LEU A 48 -2.45 5.44 -34.50
CA LEU A 48 -2.71 6.52 -33.57
C LEU A 48 -2.28 6.06 -32.20
N SER A 49 -1.29 6.73 -31.60
CA SER A 49 -0.83 6.48 -30.25
C SER A 49 -1.27 7.62 -29.33
N ALA A 50 -1.73 7.29 -28.16
CA ALA A 50 -1.97 8.26 -27.11
C ALA A 50 -1.39 7.72 -25.80
N GLY A 51 -0.85 8.62 -24.98
CA GLY A 51 -0.24 8.17 -23.73
C GLY A 51 0.21 9.32 -22.84
N LEU A 52 0.77 8.94 -21.72
CA LEU A 52 1.41 9.81 -20.75
C LEU A 52 2.92 9.81 -21.00
N GLY A 53 3.50 10.99 -21.16
CA GLY A 53 4.94 11.17 -21.20
C GLY A 53 5.44 11.85 -19.94
N TYR A 54 6.62 11.43 -19.49
CA TYR A 54 7.30 12.02 -18.34
C TYR A 54 8.67 12.53 -18.75
N ARG A 55 8.98 13.78 -18.40
CA ARG A 55 10.32 14.37 -18.59
C ARG A 55 11.12 14.18 -17.33
N LEU A 56 12.18 13.42 -17.38
CA LEU A 56 13.12 13.31 -16.26
C LEU A 56 13.69 14.70 -15.94
N PRO A 57 13.56 15.19 -14.73
CA PRO A 57 14.15 16.45 -14.34
C PRO A 57 15.68 16.32 -14.40
N GLN A 58 16.32 17.27 -15.08
CA GLN A 58 17.79 17.31 -15.17
C GLN A 58 18.47 17.85 -13.90
N HIS A 59 17.67 18.37 -12.95
CA HIS A 59 18.18 18.87 -11.66
C HIS A 59 17.56 18.07 -10.51
N ARG A 60 18.34 17.86 -9.45
CA ARG A 60 17.85 17.36 -8.17
C ARG A 60 16.67 18.24 -7.75
N LEU A 61 15.49 17.61 -7.62
CA LEU A 61 14.34 18.28 -7.04
C LEU A 61 14.70 18.58 -5.58
N SER A 62 14.97 19.82 -5.28
CA SER A 62 14.95 20.28 -3.89
C SER A 62 13.48 20.32 -3.50
N TYR A 63 13.03 19.38 -2.70
CA TYR A 63 11.77 19.51 -2.00
C TYR A 63 11.97 20.64 -0.98
N THR A 64 11.51 21.83 -1.31
CA THR A 64 11.20 22.81 -0.28
C THR A 64 9.96 22.26 0.40
N GLU A 65 10.15 21.61 1.55
CA GLU A 65 9.05 21.32 2.44
C GLU A 65 8.34 22.64 2.72
N ASP A 66 7.05 22.64 2.43
CA ASP A 66 6.18 23.59 3.07
C ASP A 66 6.30 23.29 4.57
N LYS A 67 6.84 24.21 5.35
CA LYS A 67 7.15 24.10 6.78
C LYS A 67 5.89 23.96 7.66
N GLY A 68 4.88 23.32 7.13
CA GLY A 68 3.56 23.21 7.65
C GLY A 68 3.25 21.90 8.36
N HIS A 69 4.00 21.47 9.33
CA HIS A 69 3.53 20.45 10.25
C HIS A 69 2.63 21.03 11.28
N VAL A 70 1.43 21.04 10.94
CA VAL A 70 0.36 21.46 11.74
C VAL A 70 -0.21 20.23 12.41
N GLY A 71 -0.77 20.22 13.46
CA GLY A 71 -1.24 19.16 14.33
C GLY A 71 -1.55 17.79 13.69
N TRP A 72 -1.82 16.81 14.50
CA TRP A 72 -2.10 15.43 14.05
C TRP A 72 -3.30 15.34 13.09
N ALA A 73 -4.22 16.31 13.14
CA ALA A 73 -5.42 16.35 12.31
C ALA A 73 -5.21 16.96 10.90
N ASP A 74 -4.05 17.60 10.65
CA ASP A 74 -3.77 18.20 9.36
C ASP A 74 -3.68 17.14 8.26
N ASN A 75 -4.19 17.48 7.07
CA ASN A 75 -4.23 16.58 5.91
C ASN A 75 -5.01 15.27 6.13
N ILE A 76 -5.90 15.23 7.13
CA ILE A 76 -6.92 14.19 7.22
C ILE A 76 -7.96 14.45 6.13
N PHE A 77 -8.36 13.41 5.43
CA PHE A 77 -9.40 13.50 4.44
C PHE A 77 -10.52 12.49 4.69
N ILE A 78 -11.72 12.86 4.28
CA ILE A 78 -12.90 12.00 4.24
C ILE A 78 -13.48 12.03 2.83
N GLY A 79 -13.91 10.88 2.33
CA GLY A 79 -14.47 10.80 0.99
C GLY A 79 -15.64 9.84 0.91
N VAL A 80 -16.51 10.09 -0.06
CA VAL A 80 -17.62 9.21 -0.42
C VAL A 80 -17.58 9.02 -1.92
N MET A 81 -17.61 7.75 -2.34
CA MET A 81 -17.54 7.38 -3.75
C MET A 81 -18.57 6.28 -4.04
N GLY A 82 -19.03 6.23 -5.28
CA GLY A 82 -19.91 5.17 -5.76
C GLY A 82 -19.72 4.93 -7.24
N GLY A 83 -20.08 3.74 -7.68
CA GLY A 83 -19.99 3.43 -9.11
C GLY A 83 -20.19 1.97 -9.44
N PRO A 84 -20.08 1.61 -10.72
CA PRO A 84 -20.25 0.26 -11.19
C PRO A 84 -19.11 -0.64 -10.70
N THR A 85 -19.47 -1.87 -10.43
CA THR A 85 -18.57 -2.96 -10.12
C THR A 85 -18.97 -4.22 -10.87
N ALA A 86 -18.01 -5.06 -11.20
CA ALA A 86 -18.28 -6.33 -11.86
C ALA A 86 -17.33 -7.41 -11.35
N LEU A 87 -17.86 -8.61 -11.17
CA LEU A 87 -17.05 -9.78 -10.94
C LEU A 87 -16.42 -10.22 -12.26
N LEU A 88 -15.11 -10.22 -12.33
CA LEU A 88 -14.35 -10.66 -13.48
C LEU A 88 -14.24 -12.18 -13.44
N SER A 89 -15.12 -12.87 -14.18
CA SER A 89 -15.14 -14.34 -14.27
C SER A 89 -14.22 -14.83 -15.39
N SER A 90 -13.74 -16.06 -15.27
CA SER A 90 -13.02 -16.77 -16.32
C SER A 90 -13.88 -17.14 -17.54
N ASP A 91 -15.21 -16.97 -17.43
CA ASP A 91 -16.16 -17.18 -18.53
C ASP A 91 -16.77 -15.83 -18.96
N PRO A 92 -16.20 -15.18 -19.99
CA PRO A 92 -16.57 -13.81 -20.36
C PRO A 92 -17.85 -13.70 -21.20
N SER A 93 -18.62 -14.74 -21.36
CA SER A 93 -19.72 -14.78 -22.31
C SER A 93 -20.85 -13.79 -22.05
N ASN A 94 -21.05 -13.32 -20.80
CA ASN A 94 -22.06 -12.31 -20.47
C ASN A 94 -21.62 -11.43 -19.27
N TRP A 95 -20.96 -10.35 -19.54
CA TRP A 95 -20.54 -9.37 -18.51
C TRP A 95 -21.71 -8.75 -17.74
N SER A 96 -22.91 -8.68 -18.35
CA SER A 96 -24.11 -8.18 -17.70
C SER A 96 -24.56 -9.05 -16.52
N ASP A 97 -24.22 -10.31 -16.51
CA ASP A 97 -24.65 -11.26 -15.47
C ASP A 97 -23.83 -11.15 -14.18
N TYR A 98 -22.76 -10.33 -14.19
CA TYR A 98 -21.82 -10.16 -13.08
C TYR A 98 -21.67 -8.71 -12.64
N GLY A 99 -22.48 -7.82 -13.19
CA GLY A 99 -22.46 -6.39 -12.92
C GLY A 99 -23.17 -6.01 -11.62
N GLY A 100 -22.78 -4.88 -11.05
CA GLY A 100 -23.38 -4.38 -9.83
C GLY A 100 -22.96 -2.95 -9.49
N LEU A 101 -23.28 -2.57 -8.27
CA LEU A 101 -22.94 -1.26 -7.71
C LEU A 101 -22.10 -1.41 -6.45
N ARG A 102 -21.16 -0.51 -6.28
CA ARG A 102 -20.34 -0.38 -5.09
C ARG A 102 -20.42 1.06 -4.56
N LEU A 103 -20.59 1.17 -3.24
CA LEU A 103 -20.47 2.43 -2.50
C LEU A 103 -19.28 2.29 -1.55
N ALA A 104 -18.51 3.36 -1.39
CA ALA A 104 -17.36 3.38 -0.50
C ALA A 104 -17.30 4.70 0.27
N GLY A 105 -17.14 4.59 1.59
CA GLY A 105 -16.74 5.68 2.46
C GLY A 105 -15.24 5.55 2.79
N THR A 106 -14.52 6.65 2.79
CA THR A 106 -13.07 6.64 3.03
C THR A 106 -12.70 7.67 4.09
N LEU A 107 -11.75 7.30 4.94
CA LEU A 107 -11.10 8.17 5.91
C LEU A 107 -9.59 7.95 5.81
N GLY A 108 -8.83 9.00 5.59
CA GLY A 108 -7.40 8.84 5.42
C GLY A 108 -6.60 10.04 5.86
N LYS A 109 -5.29 9.93 5.73
CA LYS A 109 -4.34 10.97 6.07
C LYS A 109 -3.18 10.97 5.11
N TRP A 110 -2.80 12.15 4.65
CA TRP A 110 -1.54 12.37 3.95
C TRP A 110 -0.44 12.67 4.96
N PHE A 111 0.69 11.96 4.86
CA PHE A 111 1.87 12.10 5.74
C PHE A 111 2.97 12.94 5.11
N GLY A 112 2.62 13.83 4.26
CA GLY A 112 3.47 14.65 3.44
C GLY A 112 2.82 14.80 2.06
N HIS A 113 3.59 15.28 1.09
CA HIS A 113 3.04 15.55 -0.24
C HIS A 113 2.89 14.30 -1.11
N THR A 114 3.47 13.17 -0.71
CA THR A 114 3.63 12.00 -1.57
C THR A 114 2.89 10.77 -1.06
N ASN A 115 2.87 10.56 0.25
CA ASN A 115 2.42 9.30 0.85
C ASN A 115 1.18 9.51 1.72
N GLY A 116 0.24 8.60 1.64
CA GLY A 116 -0.96 8.59 2.46
C GLY A 116 -1.41 7.19 2.83
N LEU A 117 -2.25 7.12 3.83
CA LEU A 117 -2.99 5.91 4.21
C LEU A 117 -4.47 6.22 4.23
N ARG A 118 -5.25 5.25 3.80
CA ARG A 118 -6.70 5.35 3.71
C ARG A 118 -7.37 4.11 4.26
N LEU A 119 -8.22 4.28 5.25
CA LEU A 119 -9.22 3.30 5.63
C LEU A 119 -10.40 3.45 4.67
N ASN A 120 -10.88 2.36 4.12
CA ASN A 120 -12.09 2.33 3.31
C ASN A 120 -13.11 1.36 3.92
N VAL A 121 -14.37 1.75 3.90
CA VAL A 121 -15.51 0.91 4.21
C VAL A 121 -16.39 0.89 2.98
N ASN A 122 -16.73 -0.29 2.49
CA ASN A 122 -17.47 -0.41 1.25
C ASN A 122 -18.64 -1.39 1.38
N GLY A 123 -19.68 -1.11 0.63
CA GLY A 123 -20.80 -1.99 0.39
C GLY A 123 -20.93 -2.26 -1.09
N SER A 124 -21.08 -3.51 -1.48
CA SER A 124 -21.25 -3.92 -2.87
C SER A 124 -22.50 -4.77 -3.01
N TYR A 125 -23.20 -4.56 -4.11
CA TYR A 125 -24.33 -5.37 -4.52
C TYR A 125 -24.16 -5.71 -5.98
N PHE A 126 -24.00 -6.99 -6.30
CA PHE A 126 -23.73 -7.45 -7.67
C PHE A 126 -24.37 -8.81 -7.94
N ASP A 127 -24.55 -9.11 -9.21
CA ASP A 127 -25.04 -10.40 -9.66
C ASP A 127 -23.88 -11.35 -9.89
N GLN A 128 -24.13 -12.64 -9.70
CA GLN A 128 -23.24 -13.72 -10.09
C GLN A 128 -24.04 -14.75 -10.91
N LYS A 129 -23.35 -15.66 -11.56
CA LYS A 129 -23.95 -16.70 -12.44
C LYS A 129 -25.27 -17.23 -11.88
N TYR A 130 -26.29 -17.40 -12.77
CA TYR A 130 -27.64 -17.82 -12.45
C TYR A 130 -28.49 -16.82 -11.64
N HIS A 131 -28.23 -15.48 -11.79
CA HIS A 131 -28.98 -14.40 -11.12
C HIS A 131 -28.96 -14.46 -9.58
N ASN A 132 -27.98 -15.14 -9.01
CA ASN A 132 -27.77 -15.08 -7.57
C ASN A 132 -27.17 -13.72 -7.19
N LYS A 133 -27.83 -13.05 -6.27
CA LYS A 133 -27.41 -11.70 -5.80
C LYS A 133 -26.48 -11.82 -4.63
N VAL A 134 -25.34 -11.14 -4.72
CA VAL A 134 -24.34 -11.04 -3.64
C VAL A 134 -24.41 -9.67 -3.02
N LYS A 135 -24.54 -9.65 -1.71
CA LYS A 135 -24.34 -8.45 -0.90
C LYS A 135 -23.02 -8.61 -0.15
N ALA A 136 -22.13 -7.66 -0.31
CA ALA A 136 -20.87 -7.66 0.40
C ALA A 136 -20.71 -6.34 1.18
N ILE A 137 -20.21 -6.45 2.40
CA ILE A 137 -19.74 -5.32 3.19
C ILE A 137 -18.29 -5.59 3.59
N GLY A 138 -17.45 -4.59 3.47
CA GLY A 138 -16.03 -4.75 3.74
C GLY A 138 -15.37 -3.53 4.32
N ALA A 139 -14.25 -3.76 4.95
CA ALA A 139 -13.34 -2.72 5.39
C ALA A 139 -11.93 -3.03 4.90
N GLY A 140 -11.19 -2.00 4.51
CA GLY A 140 -9.85 -2.15 3.97
C GLY A 140 -8.93 -1.02 4.34
N LEU A 141 -7.64 -1.26 4.20
CA LEU A 141 -6.59 -0.29 4.38
C LEU A 141 -5.79 -0.18 3.09
N ASP A 142 -5.73 1.02 2.52
CA ASP A 142 -4.97 1.31 1.30
C ASP A 142 -3.78 2.23 1.63
N TYR A 143 -2.63 1.90 1.08
CA TYR A 143 -1.54 2.83 0.90
C TYR A 143 -1.77 3.65 -0.37
N MET A 144 -1.48 4.95 -0.28
CA MET A 144 -1.66 5.90 -1.37
C MET A 144 -0.33 6.55 -1.70
N LEU A 145 0.03 6.54 -2.98
CA LEU A 145 1.20 7.23 -3.51
C LEU A 145 0.75 8.31 -4.49
N ASN A 146 0.98 9.58 -4.17
CA ASN A 146 0.76 10.65 -5.15
C ASN A 146 1.87 10.62 -6.21
N MET A 147 1.55 10.04 -7.36
CA MET A 147 2.50 9.81 -8.45
C MET A 147 3.06 11.13 -9.01
N HIS A 148 2.22 12.16 -9.13
CA HIS A 148 2.67 13.44 -9.64
C HIS A 148 3.68 14.13 -8.71
N ASN A 149 3.46 14.04 -7.41
CA ASN A 149 4.41 14.60 -6.44
C ASN A 149 5.66 13.74 -6.29
N ALA A 150 5.51 12.40 -6.38
CA ALA A 150 6.65 11.48 -6.31
C ALA A 150 7.62 11.65 -7.49
N PHE A 151 7.10 11.84 -8.70
CA PHE A 151 7.91 11.87 -9.92
C PHE A 151 8.07 13.28 -10.50
N GLY A 152 7.14 14.19 -10.22
CA GLY A 152 7.09 15.53 -10.82
C GLY A 152 7.31 16.68 -9.83
N GLY A 153 7.55 16.37 -8.56
CA GLY A 153 7.68 17.36 -7.49
C GLY A 153 6.35 17.97 -7.04
N TYR A 154 6.39 18.56 -5.86
CA TYR A 154 5.23 19.20 -5.25
C TYR A 154 4.88 20.52 -5.95
N ASN A 155 3.60 20.69 -6.27
CA ASN A 155 3.06 21.93 -6.80
C ASN A 155 1.69 22.20 -6.14
N PRO A 156 1.56 23.22 -5.27
CA PRO A 156 0.33 23.54 -4.56
C PRO A 156 -0.82 24.00 -5.48
N ASP A 157 -0.50 24.55 -6.65
CA ASP A 157 -1.50 25.04 -7.62
C ASP A 157 -1.99 23.96 -8.61
N ARG A 158 -1.52 22.74 -8.43
CA ARG A 158 -1.91 21.63 -9.30
C ARG A 158 -3.40 21.33 -9.17
N ARG A 159 -4.09 21.34 -10.31
CA ARG A 159 -5.54 21.06 -10.38
C ARG A 159 -5.86 19.58 -10.66
N PHE A 160 -4.91 18.84 -11.20
CA PHE A 160 -5.07 17.44 -11.54
C PHE A 160 -3.85 16.62 -11.08
N TRP A 161 -4.11 15.51 -10.40
CA TRP A 161 -3.07 14.53 -10.07
C TRP A 161 -3.63 13.11 -10.00
N VAL A 162 -2.74 12.13 -10.04
CA VAL A 162 -3.09 10.71 -9.94
C VAL A 162 -2.36 10.12 -8.74
N ASN A 163 -3.11 9.39 -7.95
CA ASN A 163 -2.60 8.56 -6.86
C ASN A 163 -2.62 7.10 -7.30
N ALA A 164 -1.55 6.36 -7.02
CA ALA A 164 -1.55 4.91 -7.06
C ALA A 164 -2.00 4.38 -5.70
N LEU A 165 -2.79 3.31 -5.71
CA LEU A 165 -3.37 2.68 -4.53
C LEU A 165 -2.96 1.22 -4.49
N ALA A 166 -2.60 0.75 -3.31
CA ALA A 166 -2.43 -0.67 -3.04
C ALA A 166 -2.91 -0.97 -1.61
N GLY A 167 -3.69 -2.02 -1.44
CA GLY A 167 -4.27 -2.28 -0.13
C GLY A 167 -4.77 -3.69 0.07
N VAL A 168 -5.27 -3.88 1.28
CA VAL A 168 -5.85 -5.12 1.77
C VAL A 168 -7.22 -4.85 2.35
N SER A 169 -8.09 -5.83 2.28
CA SER A 169 -9.45 -5.71 2.78
C SER A 169 -9.95 -7.01 3.38
N TYR A 170 -10.89 -6.87 4.28
CA TYR A 170 -11.71 -7.95 4.79
C TYR A 170 -13.16 -7.70 4.42
N ASN A 171 -13.84 -8.72 3.90
CA ASN A 171 -15.20 -8.62 3.42
C ASN A 171 -16.06 -9.74 3.99
N TYR A 172 -17.26 -9.38 4.38
CA TYR A 172 -18.34 -10.29 4.68
C TYR A 172 -19.31 -10.30 3.51
N THR A 173 -19.64 -11.47 3.00
CA THR A 173 -20.56 -11.64 1.89
C THR A 173 -21.78 -12.44 2.30
N SER A 174 -22.90 -12.09 1.74
CA SER A 174 -24.16 -12.83 1.87
C SER A 174 -24.74 -13.09 0.50
N VAL A 175 -24.93 -14.36 0.18
CA VAL A 175 -25.50 -14.84 -1.09
C VAL A 175 -26.87 -15.45 -0.81
N TYR A 176 -27.88 -15.07 -1.57
CA TYR A 176 -29.19 -15.72 -1.46
C TYR A 176 -29.15 -17.13 -2.11
N PRO A 177 -29.71 -18.19 -1.48
CA PRO A 177 -30.43 -18.25 -0.22
C PRO A 177 -29.58 -18.71 0.99
N GLY A 178 -29.01 -17.76 1.74
CA GLY A 178 -28.47 -18.05 3.07
C GLY A 178 -27.02 -18.54 3.17
N ILE A 179 -26.24 -18.41 2.11
CA ILE A 179 -24.78 -18.68 2.14
C ILE A 179 -24.06 -17.41 2.57
N HIS A 180 -23.20 -17.53 3.57
CA HIS A 180 -22.38 -16.45 4.08
C HIS A 180 -20.90 -16.79 3.89
N GLY A 181 -20.11 -15.81 3.45
CA GLY A 181 -18.67 -15.94 3.24
C GLY A 181 -17.87 -14.86 3.97
N HIS A 182 -16.65 -15.20 4.32
CA HIS A 182 -15.66 -14.29 4.84
C HIS A 182 -14.46 -14.33 3.92
N ALA A 183 -14.05 -13.19 3.36
CA ALA A 183 -12.98 -13.15 2.40
C ALA A 183 -11.98 -12.06 2.75
N PHE A 184 -10.72 -12.43 2.87
CA PHE A 184 -9.63 -11.49 2.78
C PHE A 184 -9.32 -11.20 1.31
N GLY A 185 -8.97 -9.95 1.03
CA GLY A 185 -8.62 -9.50 -0.30
C GLY A 185 -7.41 -8.57 -0.27
N TYR A 186 -6.79 -8.46 -1.43
CA TYR A 186 -5.83 -7.43 -1.73
C TYR A 186 -6.17 -6.82 -3.09
N GLY A 187 -5.81 -5.57 -3.28
CA GLY A 187 -6.15 -4.92 -4.52
C GLY A 187 -5.35 -3.65 -4.73
N GLY A 188 -5.58 -3.05 -5.86
CA GLY A 188 -4.94 -1.81 -6.22
C GLY A 188 -5.74 -1.05 -7.26
N GLY A 189 -5.38 0.20 -7.42
CA GLY A 189 -6.06 1.08 -8.37
C GLY A 189 -5.29 2.36 -8.62
N LEU A 190 -5.87 3.15 -9.48
CA LEU A 190 -5.43 4.51 -9.75
C LEU A 190 -6.57 5.46 -9.39
N GLN A 191 -6.28 6.53 -8.66
CA GLN A 191 -7.26 7.55 -8.35
C GLN A 191 -6.86 8.84 -9.04
N ALA A 192 -7.63 9.24 -10.04
CA ALA A 192 -7.52 10.54 -10.68
C ALA A 192 -8.29 11.58 -9.84
N ASN A 193 -7.64 12.67 -9.52
CA ASN A 193 -8.16 13.72 -8.65
C ASN A 193 -8.20 15.03 -9.44
N VAL A 194 -9.34 15.72 -9.37
CA VAL A 194 -9.54 17.05 -9.93
C VAL A 194 -9.94 18.00 -8.81
N ARG A 195 -9.15 19.02 -8.57
CA ARG A 195 -9.42 20.02 -7.53
C ARG A 195 -10.61 20.90 -7.91
N LEU A 196 -11.69 20.82 -7.16
CA LEU A 196 -12.85 21.66 -7.30
C LEU A 196 -12.75 22.93 -6.46
N SER A 197 -12.24 22.80 -5.26
CA SER A 197 -11.96 23.90 -4.33
C SER A 197 -10.67 23.65 -3.57
N ARG A 198 -10.32 24.53 -2.63
CA ARG A 198 -9.13 24.35 -1.79
C ARG A 198 -9.14 23.05 -1.00
N ASP A 199 -10.32 22.64 -0.54
CA ASP A 199 -10.49 21.54 0.39
C ASP A 199 -11.29 20.35 -0.20
N ILE A 200 -11.80 20.47 -1.44
CA ILE A 200 -12.67 19.47 -2.08
C ILE A 200 -12.11 19.07 -3.44
N ASP A 201 -11.94 17.78 -3.60
CA ASP A 201 -11.51 17.15 -4.84
C ASP A 201 -12.60 16.21 -5.38
N PHE A 202 -12.84 16.27 -6.69
CA PHE A 202 -13.57 15.23 -7.39
C PHE A 202 -12.60 14.11 -7.75
N VAL A 203 -13.02 12.87 -7.53
CA VAL A 203 -12.16 11.71 -7.76
C VAL A 203 -12.84 10.68 -8.63
N VAL A 204 -12.03 10.02 -9.47
CA VAL A 204 -12.42 8.83 -10.23
C VAL A 204 -11.37 7.74 -9.95
N GLU A 205 -11.82 6.57 -9.54
CA GLU A 205 -10.97 5.48 -9.08
C GLU A 205 -11.32 4.16 -9.77
N PRO A 206 -10.67 3.79 -10.89
CA PRO A 206 -10.61 2.41 -11.35
C PRO A 206 -9.77 1.56 -10.40
N ARG A 207 -10.32 0.40 -10.01
CA ARG A 207 -9.73 -0.51 -9.03
C ARG A 207 -9.96 -1.97 -9.39
N VAL A 208 -8.99 -2.82 -9.07
CA VAL A 208 -9.11 -4.28 -9.15
C VAL A 208 -8.75 -4.87 -7.80
N ASP A 209 -9.65 -5.69 -7.27
CA ASP A 209 -9.51 -6.38 -6.00
C ASP A 209 -9.56 -7.90 -6.23
N PHE A 210 -8.67 -8.62 -5.54
CA PHE A 210 -8.56 -10.08 -5.55
C PHE A 210 -8.99 -10.62 -4.19
N TYR A 211 -9.94 -11.53 -4.17
CA TYR A 211 -10.49 -12.14 -2.96
C TYR A 211 -10.29 -13.65 -2.96
N GLY A 212 -10.39 -14.28 -1.80
CA GLY A 212 -10.49 -15.73 -1.70
C GLY A 212 -11.83 -16.26 -2.26
N ASN A 213 -11.90 -17.55 -2.65
CA ASN A 213 -13.07 -18.21 -3.25
C ASN A 213 -14.38 -18.08 -2.46
N SER A 214 -14.31 -17.71 -1.21
CA SER A 214 -15.48 -17.52 -0.36
C SER A 214 -16.20 -16.18 -0.60
N TYR A 215 -15.65 -15.32 -1.45
CA TYR A 215 -16.28 -14.04 -1.76
C TYR A 215 -17.48 -14.19 -2.69
N ALA A 216 -17.36 -15.00 -3.73
CA ALA A 216 -18.42 -15.30 -4.68
C ALA A 216 -18.47 -16.81 -4.99
N PRO A 217 -19.06 -17.63 -4.10
CA PRO A 217 -18.92 -19.10 -4.10
C PRO A 217 -19.47 -19.81 -5.33
N TYR A 218 -20.28 -19.14 -6.16
CA TYR A 218 -20.80 -19.71 -7.41
C TYR A 218 -20.13 -19.13 -8.66
N ALA A 219 -19.11 -18.31 -8.52
CA ALA A 219 -18.39 -17.76 -9.65
C ALA A 219 -17.30 -18.72 -10.16
N ASN A 220 -17.05 -18.68 -11.45
CA ASN A 220 -15.85 -19.30 -12.02
C ASN A 220 -14.64 -18.43 -11.70
N SER A 221 -13.95 -18.76 -10.62
CA SER A 221 -12.81 -18.00 -10.13
C SER A 221 -11.56 -18.18 -10.98
N PHE A 222 -10.72 -17.12 -11.06
CA PHE A 222 -9.40 -17.21 -11.66
C PHE A 222 -8.41 -17.83 -10.66
N ASN A 223 -7.92 -19.04 -10.98
CA ASN A 223 -6.92 -19.73 -10.18
C ASN A 223 -7.22 -19.68 -8.66
N GLN A 224 -8.46 -20.07 -8.30
CA GLN A 224 -8.99 -20.08 -6.94
C GLN A 224 -9.10 -18.67 -6.29
N ARG A 225 -9.30 -17.63 -7.07
CA ARG A 225 -9.51 -16.26 -6.59
C ARG A 225 -10.64 -15.58 -7.32
N ASP A 226 -11.48 -14.89 -6.58
CA ASP A 226 -12.52 -14.05 -7.12
C ASP A 226 -11.93 -12.66 -7.41
N VAL A 227 -12.08 -12.19 -8.63
CA VAL A 227 -11.54 -10.90 -9.07
C VAL A 227 -12.68 -9.92 -9.30
N MET A 228 -12.62 -8.79 -8.63
CA MET A 228 -13.62 -7.72 -8.73
C MET A 228 -13.00 -6.50 -9.38
N GLY A 229 -13.55 -6.05 -10.50
CA GLY A 229 -13.25 -4.74 -11.10
C GLY A 229 -14.28 -3.70 -10.68
N SER A 230 -13.87 -2.49 -10.39
CA SER A 230 -14.78 -1.37 -10.09
C SER A 230 -14.25 -0.05 -10.63
N VAL A 231 -15.17 0.87 -10.96
CA VAL A 231 -14.84 2.25 -11.27
C VAL A 231 -15.72 3.12 -10.39
N LEU A 232 -15.11 3.78 -9.41
CA LEU A 232 -15.81 4.61 -8.44
C LEU A 232 -15.58 6.09 -8.77
N ALA A 233 -16.60 6.92 -8.59
CA ALA A 233 -16.48 8.37 -8.66
C ALA A 233 -17.10 9.01 -7.42
N GLY A 234 -16.54 10.12 -6.98
CA GLY A 234 -17.02 10.77 -5.77
C GLY A 234 -16.28 12.03 -5.38
N LEU A 235 -16.47 12.44 -4.15
CA LEU A 235 -15.88 13.63 -3.57
C LEU A 235 -15.02 13.27 -2.36
N VAL A 236 -13.90 13.96 -2.24
CA VAL A 236 -12.99 13.88 -1.10
C VAL A 236 -12.82 15.28 -0.53
N TYR A 237 -13.07 15.41 0.75
CA TYR A 237 -12.80 16.61 1.53
C TYR A 237 -11.53 16.41 2.34
N THR A 238 -10.56 17.33 2.22
CA THR A 238 -9.30 17.31 2.97
C THR A 238 -9.29 18.47 3.97
N TYR A 239 -9.10 18.13 5.24
CA TYR A 239 -8.96 19.12 6.30
C TYR A 239 -7.52 19.66 6.33
N HIS A 240 -7.38 20.98 6.23
CA HIS A 240 -6.12 21.69 6.37
C HIS A 240 -6.14 22.51 7.66
N ASP A 241 -5.25 22.21 8.59
CA ASP A 241 -5.12 23.02 9.80
C ASP A 241 -4.50 24.38 9.43
N ARG A 242 -5.15 25.46 9.81
CA ARG A 242 -4.74 26.84 9.48
C ARG A 242 -3.85 27.45 10.56
N ARG A 243 -3.46 26.72 11.59
CA ARG A 243 -2.62 27.22 12.66
C ARG A 243 -1.18 27.31 12.18
N ALA A 244 -0.57 28.49 12.28
CA ALA A 244 0.84 28.67 12.01
C ALA A 244 1.68 27.80 12.95
N LEU A 245 2.66 27.10 12.41
CA LEU A 245 3.56 26.26 13.17
C LEU A 245 4.59 27.06 13.94
N ARG A 246 4.93 26.55 15.09
CA ARG A 246 6.18 26.86 15.76
C ARG A 246 7.34 26.14 15.08
N ASP A 247 8.41 26.90 14.83
CA ASP A 247 9.64 26.52 14.11
C ASP A 247 10.57 25.53 14.87
N ASP A 248 10.05 24.75 15.80
CA ASP A 248 10.89 23.92 16.66
C ASP A 248 10.87 22.47 16.21
N ASP A 249 11.97 22.01 15.68
CA ASP A 249 12.36 20.67 15.27
C ASP A 249 12.04 20.28 13.83
N THR A 250 13.03 20.41 13.01
CA THR A 250 13.01 20.06 11.60
C THR A 250 13.21 18.56 11.39
N PHE A 251 12.12 17.82 11.21
CA PHE A 251 12.14 16.54 10.52
C PHE A 251 12.23 16.81 9.02
N THR A 252 13.44 16.99 8.50
CA THR A 252 13.65 17.35 7.10
C THR A 252 13.83 16.11 6.23
N GLN A 253 13.12 16.03 5.11
CA GLN A 253 13.36 15.06 4.06
C GLN A 253 14.00 15.76 2.88
N GLN A 254 15.29 15.57 2.66
CA GLN A 254 16.03 16.15 1.54
C GLN A 254 16.14 15.16 0.36
N ALA A 255 16.08 13.86 0.64
CA ALA A 255 16.16 12.82 -0.36
C ALA A 255 15.11 11.71 -0.11
N TRP A 256 14.80 10.93 -1.13
CA TRP A 256 13.82 9.84 -1.01
C TRP A 256 14.22 8.75 -0.01
N HIS A 257 15.51 8.57 0.24
CA HIS A 257 16.07 7.59 1.18
C HIS A 257 16.22 8.11 2.61
N ASP A 258 15.93 9.39 2.86
CA ASP A 258 16.00 9.95 4.22
C ASP A 258 14.98 9.26 5.12
N HIS A 259 15.38 9.02 6.37
CA HIS A 259 14.62 8.31 7.39
C HIS A 259 14.21 6.88 7.02
N MET A 260 14.93 6.26 6.07
CA MET A 260 14.84 4.82 5.83
C MET A 260 15.64 4.05 6.86
N PHE A 261 15.15 2.87 7.18
CA PHE A 261 15.82 1.94 8.08
C PHE A 261 15.72 0.50 7.58
N VAL A 262 16.70 -0.30 7.97
CA VAL A 262 16.71 -1.75 7.75
C VAL A 262 16.78 -2.45 9.10
N GLU A 263 16.11 -3.56 9.24
CA GLU A 263 16.01 -4.31 10.47
C GLU A 263 16.34 -5.78 10.25
N THR A 264 16.96 -6.37 11.23
CA THR A 264 17.11 -7.81 11.34
C THR A 264 16.96 -8.24 12.78
N GLY A 265 16.38 -9.41 12.99
CA GLY A 265 16.14 -9.91 14.34
C GLY A 265 15.83 -11.39 14.38
N ILE A 266 15.85 -11.90 15.57
CA ILE A 266 15.40 -13.26 15.90
C ILE A 266 14.22 -13.17 16.84
N GLY A 267 13.39 -14.19 16.85
CA GLY A 267 12.21 -14.21 17.70
C GLY A 267 11.74 -15.61 18.04
N LEU A 268 10.70 -15.63 18.84
CA LEU A 268 9.96 -16.83 19.21
C LEU A 268 8.50 -16.64 18.86
N ASN A 269 7.89 -17.65 18.28
CA ASN A 269 6.47 -17.67 17.92
C ASN A 269 5.73 -18.74 18.73
N LEU A 270 4.49 -18.44 19.07
CA LEU A 270 3.58 -19.28 19.84
C LEU A 270 2.19 -19.23 19.18
N PRO A 271 1.60 -20.36 18.73
CA PRO A 271 0.20 -20.36 18.34
C PRO A 271 -0.67 -20.15 19.60
N VAL A 272 -1.69 -19.30 19.51
CA VAL A 272 -2.53 -18.97 20.67
C VAL A 272 -3.65 -20.00 20.78
N MET A 273 -3.46 -20.96 21.67
CA MET A 273 -4.38 -22.07 21.95
C MET A 273 -4.46 -22.30 23.45
N ALA A 274 -5.51 -22.99 23.93
CA ALA A 274 -5.64 -23.29 25.35
C ALA A 274 -4.47 -24.13 25.91
N SER A 275 -3.97 -25.08 25.13
CA SER A 275 -2.80 -25.92 25.47
C SER A 275 -1.49 -25.14 25.49
N SER A 276 -1.26 -24.28 24.50
CA SER A 276 -0.03 -23.51 24.41
C SER A 276 0.06 -22.42 25.48
N LEU A 277 -1.07 -21.88 25.94
CA LEU A 277 -1.10 -20.92 27.04
C LEU A 277 -0.84 -21.57 28.40
N LYS A 278 -1.16 -22.87 28.57
CA LYS A 278 -0.85 -23.61 29.79
C LYS A 278 0.60 -24.05 29.85
N HIS A 279 1.19 -24.46 28.74
CA HIS A 279 2.55 -24.99 28.63
C HIS A 279 3.30 -24.30 27.46
N PRO A 280 3.59 -23.00 27.56
CA PRO A 280 4.16 -22.24 26.43
C PRO A 280 5.51 -22.77 25.93
N GLY A 281 6.33 -23.33 26.83
CA GLY A 281 7.64 -23.88 26.49
C GLY A 281 7.60 -24.97 25.42
N ASP A 282 6.56 -25.78 25.40
CA ASP A 282 6.40 -26.88 24.46
C ASP A 282 6.07 -26.41 23.02
N TYR A 283 5.54 -25.18 22.89
CA TYR A 283 5.04 -24.63 21.63
C TYR A 283 5.88 -23.47 21.10
N LEU A 284 6.79 -22.91 21.88
CA LEU A 284 7.68 -21.83 21.43
C LEU A 284 8.63 -22.32 20.35
N ARG A 285 8.64 -21.64 19.20
CA ARG A 285 9.50 -21.97 18.07
C ARG A 285 10.20 -20.73 17.53
N PRO A 286 11.45 -20.90 17.05
CA PRO A 286 12.27 -19.79 16.59
C PRO A 286 11.74 -19.18 15.31
N SER A 287 12.05 -17.90 15.13
CA SER A 287 11.83 -17.15 13.89
C SER A 287 13.01 -16.25 13.58
N LEU A 288 13.22 -16.01 12.30
CA LEU A 288 14.15 -15.02 11.76
C LEU A 288 13.36 -13.92 11.08
N TYR A 289 13.71 -12.68 11.33
CA TYR A 289 12.99 -11.50 10.88
C TYR A 289 13.91 -10.54 10.15
N VAL A 290 13.43 -9.98 9.04
CA VAL A 290 14.07 -8.88 8.31
C VAL A 290 13.02 -7.88 7.89
N ALA A 291 13.40 -6.59 7.85
CA ALA A 291 12.50 -5.56 7.35
C ALA A 291 13.24 -4.36 6.77
N VAL A 292 12.53 -3.61 5.96
CA VAL A 292 12.90 -2.29 5.49
C VAL A 292 11.72 -1.35 5.73
N GLY A 293 12.00 -0.16 6.22
CA GLY A 293 10.95 0.82 6.51
C GLY A 293 11.43 2.24 6.29
N LYS A 294 10.46 3.14 6.40
CA LYS A 294 10.68 4.58 6.25
C LYS A 294 9.76 5.35 7.19
N TRP A 295 10.29 6.35 7.84
CA TRP A 295 9.52 7.37 8.53
C TRP A 295 9.19 8.51 7.56
N PHE A 296 7.92 8.83 7.40
CA PHE A 296 7.43 9.93 6.56
C PHE A 296 7.27 11.21 7.35
N SER A 297 7.11 11.08 8.66
CA SER A 297 7.04 12.15 9.63
C SER A 297 7.57 11.67 10.99
N PRO A 298 7.75 12.54 11.96
CA PRO A 298 8.10 12.13 13.33
C PRO A 298 7.17 11.11 13.96
N LEU A 299 5.92 11.08 13.50
CA LEU A 299 4.85 10.23 14.05
C LEU A 299 4.58 8.98 13.22
N HIS A 300 4.71 9.09 11.89
CA HIS A 300 4.15 8.12 10.96
C HIS A 300 5.23 7.48 10.10
N GLY A 301 5.23 6.17 10.00
CA GLY A 301 6.12 5.40 9.14
C GLY A 301 5.43 4.18 8.54
N MET A 302 6.12 3.54 7.64
CA MET A 302 5.74 2.23 7.08
C MET A 302 6.92 1.29 7.08
N ARG A 303 6.62 0.01 7.12
CA ARG A 303 7.61 -1.06 7.12
C ARG A 303 7.10 -2.23 6.29
N LEU A 304 7.95 -2.73 5.41
CA LEU A 304 7.81 -4.02 4.75
C LEU A 304 8.68 -5.02 5.48
N TRP A 305 8.16 -6.20 5.76
CA TRP A 305 8.90 -7.20 6.52
C TRP A 305 8.72 -8.60 5.97
N GLY A 306 9.71 -9.45 6.23
CA GLY A 306 9.69 -10.87 5.96
C GLY A 306 10.11 -11.66 7.20
N GLN A 307 9.51 -12.83 7.40
CA GLN A 307 9.79 -13.71 8.51
C GLN A 307 9.86 -15.16 8.03
N LEU A 308 10.90 -15.85 8.46
CA LEU A 308 11.03 -17.31 8.39
C LEU A 308 10.76 -17.86 9.76
N ALA A 309 9.79 -18.74 9.92
CA ALA A 309 9.42 -19.21 11.24
C ALA A 309 8.95 -20.67 11.24
N GLN A 310 8.89 -21.23 12.43
CA GLN A 310 8.26 -22.51 12.70
C GLN A 310 7.07 -22.29 13.63
N THR A 311 6.04 -23.09 13.47
CA THR A 311 4.89 -23.13 14.38
C THR A 311 4.57 -24.58 14.71
N GLN A 312 4.33 -24.84 15.98
CA GLN A 312 3.94 -26.16 16.48
C GLN A 312 2.56 -26.08 17.12
N TYR A 313 1.69 -27.01 16.78
CA TYR A 313 0.32 -27.06 17.30
C TYR A 313 0.00 -28.34 18.09
N ASP A 314 1.02 -29.19 18.37
CA ASP A 314 0.91 -30.36 19.21
C ASP A 314 2.13 -30.48 20.10
N ALA A 315 1.94 -30.78 21.39
CA ALA A 315 3.02 -30.94 22.39
C ALA A 315 4.02 -32.10 22.05
N ASN A 316 3.55 -33.09 21.27
CA ASN A 316 4.35 -34.29 20.94
C ASN A 316 5.34 -34.12 19.78
N ASP A 317 5.61 -32.87 19.34
CA ASP A 317 6.58 -32.52 18.29
C ASP A 317 6.28 -33.10 16.88
N ARG A 318 5.19 -33.83 16.73
CA ARG A 318 4.83 -34.49 15.46
C ARG A 318 4.16 -33.54 14.45
N ASN A 319 3.57 -32.44 14.91
CA ASN A 319 2.75 -31.52 14.12
C ASN A 319 3.34 -30.12 14.13
N ARG A 320 4.55 -29.98 13.65
CA ARG A 320 5.18 -28.67 13.36
C ARG A 320 5.25 -28.42 11.87
N TYR A 321 5.22 -27.17 11.48
CA TYR A 321 5.44 -26.76 10.10
C TYR A 321 6.32 -25.51 10.04
N LYS A 322 7.09 -25.42 8.98
CA LYS A 322 7.81 -24.21 8.62
C LYS A 322 6.90 -23.33 7.79
N HIS A 323 7.07 -22.03 7.92
CA HIS A 323 6.35 -21.06 7.11
C HIS A 323 7.20 -19.85 6.81
N VAL A 324 6.89 -19.22 5.70
CA VAL A 324 7.40 -17.93 5.28
C VAL A 324 6.25 -16.96 5.34
N SER A 325 6.43 -15.85 5.99
CA SER A 325 5.45 -14.76 6.00
C SER A 325 6.09 -13.45 5.57
N ALA A 326 5.29 -12.61 4.94
CA ALA A 326 5.68 -11.26 4.55
C ALA A 326 4.51 -10.32 4.79
N GLY A 327 4.81 -9.07 5.10
CA GLY A 327 3.76 -8.11 5.37
C GLY A 327 4.20 -6.67 5.27
N ALA A 328 3.22 -5.80 5.41
CA ALA A 328 3.39 -4.35 5.45
C ALA A 328 2.73 -3.82 6.72
N ASP A 329 3.46 -3.02 7.49
CA ASP A 329 2.97 -2.39 8.71
C ASP A 329 2.97 -0.87 8.55
N TYR A 330 1.91 -0.26 9.01
CA TYR A 330 1.89 1.14 9.39
C TYR A 330 2.46 1.28 10.80
N LEU A 331 3.34 2.26 10.99
CA LEU A 331 4.03 2.54 12.26
C LEU A 331 3.59 3.88 12.81
N LEU A 332 3.20 3.89 14.09
CA LEU A 332 2.91 5.10 14.84
C LEU A 332 3.89 5.24 16.00
N ASN A 333 4.70 6.29 15.99
CA ASN A 333 5.60 6.57 17.11
C ASN A 333 4.80 7.15 18.30
N LEU A 334 4.45 6.30 19.26
CA LEU A 334 3.65 6.64 20.41
C LEU A 334 4.39 7.62 21.35
N THR A 335 5.70 7.49 21.43
CA THR A 335 6.51 8.38 22.26
C THR A 335 6.52 9.80 21.70
N ASN A 336 6.65 9.95 20.39
CA ASN A 336 6.57 11.27 19.75
C ASN A 336 5.14 11.83 19.78
N ALA A 337 4.12 10.98 19.71
CA ALA A 337 2.72 11.39 19.83
C ALA A 337 2.39 11.99 21.21
N LEU A 338 2.94 11.40 22.27
CA LEU A 338 2.66 11.80 23.66
C LEU A 338 3.57 12.93 24.16
N TYR A 339 4.85 12.93 23.75
CA TYR A 339 5.87 13.80 24.34
C TYR A 339 6.51 14.75 23.32
N GLY A 340 6.00 14.81 22.08
CA GLY A 340 6.59 15.59 21.00
C GLY A 340 7.85 14.95 20.40
N TYR A 341 8.26 15.44 19.24
CA TYR A 341 9.46 14.94 18.55
C TYR A 341 10.74 15.49 19.20
N ARG A 342 11.74 14.61 19.33
CA ARG A 342 13.10 14.97 19.76
C ARG A 342 14.11 14.11 19.00
N ALA A 343 14.99 14.76 18.24
CA ALA A 343 16.02 14.09 17.42
C ALA A 343 17.06 13.34 18.27
N ASP A 344 17.31 13.76 19.51
CA ASP A 344 18.28 13.19 20.45
C ASP A 344 17.71 12.07 21.34
N ARG A 345 16.43 11.71 21.13
CA ARG A 345 15.76 10.71 21.95
C ARG A 345 16.38 9.34 21.78
N LYS A 346 16.75 8.72 22.90
CA LYS A 346 17.39 7.40 22.93
C LYS A 346 16.39 6.25 23.04
N PHE A 347 15.17 6.50 23.45
CA PHE A 347 14.15 5.46 23.66
C PHE A 347 12.83 5.86 23.04
N ASP A 348 12.29 4.99 22.20
CA ASP A 348 11.00 5.15 21.56
C ASP A 348 10.11 3.91 21.72
N VAL A 349 8.82 4.16 21.82
CA VAL A 349 7.78 3.14 21.71
C VAL A 349 6.98 3.39 20.45
N VAL A 350 6.83 2.36 19.64
CA VAL A 350 6.17 2.41 18.33
C VAL A 350 5.07 1.36 18.28
N GLY A 351 3.86 1.76 17.98
CA GLY A 351 2.77 0.86 17.62
C GLY A 351 2.82 0.50 16.14
N GLY A 352 2.59 -0.75 15.80
CA GLY A 352 2.50 -1.24 14.43
C GLY A 352 1.16 -1.93 14.18
N LEU A 353 0.52 -1.61 13.06
CA LEU A 353 -0.66 -2.30 12.55
C LEU A 353 -0.44 -2.61 11.08
N GLY A 354 -0.76 -3.82 10.65
CA GLY A 354 -0.47 -4.19 9.27
C GLY A 354 -1.25 -5.39 8.78
N ALA A 355 -0.94 -5.71 7.53
CA ALA A 355 -1.43 -6.90 6.86
C ALA A 355 -0.27 -7.78 6.43
N ASN A 356 -0.52 -9.08 6.39
CA ASN A 356 0.48 -10.06 6.04
C ASN A 356 -0.08 -11.21 5.22
N VAL A 357 0.82 -11.91 4.59
CA VAL A 357 0.56 -13.19 3.93
C VAL A 357 1.51 -14.24 4.50
N LEU A 358 1.03 -15.46 4.62
CA LEU A 358 1.79 -16.59 5.10
C LEU A 358 1.67 -17.76 4.11
N ARG A 359 2.80 -18.39 3.79
CA ARG A 359 2.85 -19.65 3.05
C ARG A 359 3.43 -20.74 3.95
N ARG A 360 2.61 -21.75 4.18
CA ARG A 360 3.00 -22.92 4.98
C ARG A 360 3.68 -23.98 4.10
N GLU A 361 4.70 -24.65 4.63
CA GLU A 361 5.30 -25.83 4.02
C GLU A 361 4.24 -26.93 3.76
N GLY A 362 4.27 -27.53 2.58
CA GLY A 362 3.30 -28.57 2.18
C GLY A 362 1.90 -28.08 1.76
N LYS A 363 1.70 -26.77 1.73
CA LYS A 363 0.46 -26.16 1.20
C LYS A 363 0.79 -25.18 0.07
N THR A 364 0.00 -25.20 -0.99
CA THR A 364 0.13 -24.22 -2.10
C THR A 364 -0.61 -22.91 -1.81
N SER A 365 -1.58 -22.94 -0.89
CA SER A 365 -2.41 -21.80 -0.52
C SER A 365 -1.62 -20.74 0.25
N LEU A 366 -1.91 -19.46 -0.02
CA LEU A 366 -1.46 -18.32 0.78
C LEU A 366 -2.54 -18.00 1.81
N PHE A 367 -2.14 -17.91 3.07
CA PHE A 367 -3.00 -17.44 4.16
C PHE A 367 -2.80 -15.95 4.33
N MET A 368 -3.90 -15.20 4.30
CA MET A 368 -3.88 -13.75 4.50
C MET A 368 -4.26 -13.43 5.93
N GLY A 369 -3.65 -12.40 6.49
CA GLY A 369 -3.87 -12.04 7.87
C GLY A 369 -3.63 -10.56 8.16
N LEU A 370 -3.96 -10.19 9.39
CA LEU A 370 -3.67 -8.89 9.98
C LEU A 370 -2.69 -9.08 11.13
N ASN A 371 -1.92 -8.06 11.42
CA ASN A 371 -1.02 -8.08 12.56
C ASN A 371 -1.01 -6.77 13.32
N ALA A 372 -0.77 -6.86 14.62
CA ALA A 372 -0.52 -5.75 15.50
C ALA A 372 0.79 -5.97 16.26
N SER A 373 1.54 -4.93 16.49
CA SER A 373 2.79 -4.98 17.24
C SER A 373 2.99 -3.76 18.13
N LEU A 374 3.77 -3.93 19.17
CA LEU A 374 4.25 -2.85 20.03
C LEU A 374 5.76 -2.99 20.17
N ARG A 375 6.49 -1.98 19.74
CA ARG A 375 7.95 -2.02 19.72
C ARG A 375 8.54 -1.04 20.71
N ALA A 376 9.49 -1.48 21.50
CA ALA A 376 10.40 -0.63 22.26
C ALA A 376 11.76 -0.62 21.56
N THR A 377 12.29 0.56 21.25
CA THR A 377 13.58 0.75 20.57
C THR A 377 14.48 1.60 21.43
N TRP A 378 15.69 1.13 21.70
CA TRP A 378 16.77 1.86 22.34
C TRP A 378 17.85 2.20 21.31
N ARG A 379 18.16 3.49 21.16
CA ARG A 379 19.16 4.02 20.20
C ARG A 379 20.38 4.54 20.95
N PRO A 380 21.45 3.77 21.05
CA PRO A 380 22.71 4.26 21.63
C PRO A 380 23.34 5.35 20.77
N ASN A 381 23.14 5.33 19.47
CA ASN A 381 23.59 6.32 18.50
C ASN A 381 22.55 6.52 17.37
N ARG A 382 22.83 7.43 16.45
CA ARG A 382 21.91 7.79 15.36
C ARG A 382 21.78 6.72 14.28
N LEU A 383 22.80 5.88 14.09
CA LEU A 383 22.85 4.87 13.03
C LEU A 383 22.24 3.54 13.46
N MET A 384 22.24 3.24 14.76
CA MET A 384 21.87 1.92 15.25
C MET A 384 20.86 2.01 16.41
N GLY A 385 19.87 1.13 16.39
CA GLY A 385 18.91 0.91 17.47
C GLY A 385 18.76 -0.57 17.76
N PHE A 386 18.55 -0.92 19.02
CA PHE A 386 18.15 -2.25 19.46
C PHE A 386 16.67 -2.24 19.77
N PHE A 387 15.95 -3.25 19.33
CA PHE A 387 14.53 -3.32 19.58
C PHE A 387 14.09 -4.65 20.18
N ILE A 388 12.96 -4.57 20.90
CA ILE A 388 12.14 -5.70 21.29
C ILE A 388 10.70 -5.42 20.86
N GLU A 389 10.05 -6.42 20.25
CA GLU A 389 8.73 -6.24 19.64
C GLU A 389 7.86 -7.48 19.87
N PRO A 390 6.94 -7.46 20.85
CA PRO A 390 5.80 -8.35 20.84
C PRO A 390 4.89 -8.07 19.62
N ARG A 391 4.44 -9.17 18.97
CA ARG A 391 3.60 -9.12 17.77
C ARG A 391 2.50 -10.17 17.88
N LEU A 392 1.31 -9.81 17.47
CA LEU A 392 0.16 -10.70 17.30
C LEU A 392 -0.22 -10.73 15.83
N GLN A 393 -0.33 -11.91 15.27
CA GLN A 393 -0.73 -12.15 13.87
C GLN A 393 -2.01 -12.98 13.89
N GLY A 394 -3.04 -12.52 13.16
CA GLY A 394 -4.30 -13.22 13.01
C GLY A 394 -4.52 -13.59 11.56
N TYR A 395 -4.84 -14.85 11.29
CA TYR A 395 -5.10 -15.39 9.97
C TYR A 395 -6.54 -15.88 9.88
N GLY A 396 -7.09 -15.90 8.66
CA GLY A 396 -8.37 -16.57 8.43
C GLY A 396 -8.29 -18.06 8.76
N ASP A 397 -9.43 -18.63 9.11
CA ASP A 397 -9.60 -20.04 9.49
C ASP A 397 -8.98 -20.98 8.42
N ASN A 398 -8.31 -22.06 8.87
CA ASN A 398 -7.63 -23.15 8.13
C ASN A 398 -6.08 -23.12 8.13
N LEU A 399 -5.44 -22.21 8.81
CA LEU A 399 -3.99 -22.28 9.03
C LEU A 399 -3.66 -23.35 10.08
N LEU A 400 -4.42 -23.35 11.18
CA LEU A 400 -4.40 -24.35 12.26
C LEU A 400 -5.57 -25.33 12.12
N PRO A 401 -5.53 -26.50 12.73
CA PRO A 401 -6.70 -27.39 12.81
C PRO A 401 -7.89 -26.68 13.45
N SER A 402 -9.07 -26.83 12.87
CA SER A 402 -10.30 -26.10 13.22
C SER A 402 -10.73 -26.17 14.69
N THR A 403 -10.27 -27.18 15.42
CA THR A 403 -10.50 -27.36 16.86
C THR A 403 -9.68 -26.41 17.74
N LEU A 404 -8.73 -25.68 17.17
CA LEU A 404 -7.76 -24.88 17.89
C LEU A 404 -7.89 -23.37 17.61
N SER A 405 -8.72 -22.99 16.63
CA SER A 405 -8.91 -21.61 16.24
C SER A 405 -9.72 -20.82 17.28
N PHE A 406 -9.35 -19.57 17.54
CA PHE A 406 -10.08 -18.65 18.40
C PHE A 406 -11.04 -17.81 17.54
N ALA A 407 -12.34 -17.96 17.78
CA ALA A 407 -13.39 -17.21 17.07
C ALA A 407 -13.25 -17.22 15.54
N LYS A 408 -12.90 -18.36 14.94
CA LYS A 408 -12.61 -18.55 13.52
C LYS A 408 -11.38 -17.76 13.00
N LEU A 409 -10.49 -17.36 13.91
CA LEU A 409 -9.21 -16.77 13.59
C LEU A 409 -8.10 -17.62 14.19
N ASP A 410 -7.11 -17.92 13.40
CA ASP A 410 -5.87 -18.55 13.84
C ASP A 410 -4.89 -17.48 14.28
N LEU A 411 -4.56 -17.46 15.56
CA LEU A 411 -3.69 -16.45 16.15
C LEU A 411 -2.29 -17.02 16.42
N ILE A 412 -1.28 -16.26 16.02
CA ILE A 412 0.13 -16.51 16.36
C ILE A 412 0.65 -15.30 17.11
N ALA A 413 1.02 -15.50 18.37
CA ALA A 413 1.76 -14.51 19.15
C ALA A 413 3.25 -14.70 18.94
N GLY A 414 4.01 -13.63 18.91
CA GLY A 414 5.47 -13.66 18.79
C GLY A 414 6.12 -12.57 19.60
N ILE A 415 7.37 -12.78 19.92
CA ILE A 415 8.26 -11.76 20.45
C ILE A 415 9.55 -11.79 19.65
N GLN A 416 10.01 -10.63 19.21
CA GLN A 416 11.22 -10.49 18.40
C GLN A 416 12.15 -9.51 19.09
N ALA A 417 13.46 -9.75 18.95
CA ALA A 417 14.51 -8.84 19.35
C ALA A 417 15.52 -8.71 18.20
N GLY A 418 16.04 -7.52 17.99
CA GLY A 418 16.93 -7.31 16.87
C GLY A 418 17.59 -5.95 16.84
N VAL A 419 18.19 -5.66 15.70
CA VAL A 419 18.92 -4.43 15.44
C VAL A 419 18.27 -3.71 14.27
N GLN A 420 18.11 -2.41 14.42
CA GLN A 420 17.68 -1.47 13.39
C GLN A 420 18.88 -0.63 12.96
N PHE A 421 19.10 -0.51 11.66
CA PHE A 421 20.09 0.37 11.07
C PHE A 421 19.38 1.50 10.32
N ASN A 422 19.62 2.74 10.70
CA ASN A 422 19.12 3.90 10.00
C ASN A 422 20.06 4.23 8.84
N LEU A 423 19.50 4.44 7.66
CA LEU A 423 20.26 4.71 6.44
C LEU A 423 20.47 6.21 6.19
N ASP A 424 20.14 7.03 7.18
CA ASP A 424 20.23 8.47 7.07
C ASP A 424 21.66 8.97 6.89
N MET A 425 21.84 9.91 6.00
CA MET A 425 23.08 10.70 5.94
C MET A 425 23.18 11.57 7.20
N PRO A 426 24.40 11.83 7.73
CA PRO A 426 24.62 12.61 8.95
C PRO A 426 23.98 14.01 8.96
N ASP A 427 23.67 14.55 7.79
CA ASP A 427 23.10 15.88 7.61
C ASP A 427 21.58 15.98 7.85
N SER A 428 20.84 14.87 7.77
CA SER A 428 19.38 14.84 8.01
C SER A 428 18.98 15.03 9.48
N TYR A 429 19.98 14.99 10.39
CA TYR A 429 19.79 15.19 11.84
C TYR A 429 20.56 16.39 12.37
N LYS A 430 21.08 17.26 11.52
CA LYS A 430 21.69 18.49 12.02
C LYS A 430 20.60 19.26 12.75
N LYS A 431 20.80 19.40 14.07
CA LYS A 431 20.16 20.40 14.88
C LYS A 431 20.27 21.71 14.12
N ALA A 432 19.20 22.45 13.96
CA ALA A 432 19.28 23.84 13.58
C ALA A 432 19.92 24.60 14.75
N ASP A 433 21.22 24.38 14.96
CA ASP A 433 22.03 25.28 15.75
C ASP A 433 22.03 26.58 14.97
N GLY A 434 21.60 27.66 15.63
CA GLY A 434 21.48 28.99 15.08
C GLY A 434 22.83 29.62 14.71
N ASP A 435 23.70 28.85 14.07
CA ASP A 435 24.97 29.33 13.55
C ASP A 435 24.91 29.38 12.02
N ASN A 436 24.51 30.54 11.54
CA ASN A 436 24.55 30.98 10.15
C ASN A 436 25.99 31.06 9.62
N ARG A 437 26.78 30.02 9.68
CA ARG A 437 28.04 29.93 8.95
C ARG A 437 27.78 29.34 7.57
N ARG A 438 27.42 30.21 6.65
CA ARG A 438 27.58 29.94 5.21
C ARG A 438 29.06 29.69 4.93
N THR A 439 29.47 28.46 4.87
CA THR A 439 30.72 28.09 4.22
C THR A 439 30.45 27.98 2.73
N SER A 440 30.54 29.09 2.02
CA SER A 440 30.64 29.09 0.56
C SER A 440 32.04 28.63 0.21
N ILE A 441 32.20 27.39 -0.20
CA ILE A 441 33.43 26.97 -0.89
C ILE A 441 33.26 27.41 -2.35
N MET A 442 33.91 28.53 -2.67
CA MET A 442 34.21 28.86 -4.06
C MET A 442 35.38 27.97 -4.49
N ILE A 443 35.14 27.09 -5.44
CA ILE A 443 36.22 26.43 -6.20
C ILE A 443 36.53 27.36 -7.38
N ALA A 444 37.73 27.90 -7.40
CA ALA A 444 38.30 28.63 -8.51
C ALA A 444 38.72 27.66 -9.63
#